data_fc808f0378033df2a08295ca40fdee0f
#
_entry.id   fc808f0378033df2a08295ca40fdee0f
#
_cell.length_a   1.000
_cell.length_b   1.000
_cell.length_c   1.000
_cell.angle_alpha   90.00
_cell.angle_beta   90.00
_cell.angle_gamma   90.00
#
_symmetry.space_group_name_H-M   'P 1'
#
loop_
_entity.id
_entity.type
_entity.pdbx_description
1 polymer ?
#
loop_
_entity_poly.entity_id
_entity_poly.type
_entity_poly.pdbx_seq_one_letter_code
_entity_poly.pdbx_strand_id
1 'polypeptide(L)'
;HLINELMLVLEGAVLTGAHWDSPDDKDRHEWVFDHGAQAAVTATLLYWTEETESCLEEFEGGTEDAVKKYKTVCDERLNALIRLVQGKLGKSERKKIITVITMDVHSRDVVQRLVKEKTEGPYGFAWQQQFRQYWIGETRDVNLRIVDYRALYGYEATGNCGRLVITPLTDRCYITLATALRLMLGGAPAGPAGTGKTETVKDM
;
A
#
# COMPACT_ATOMS: atom_id res chain seq x y z
N HIS A 1 25.74 0.22 -1.99
CA HIS A 1 25.58 -1.15 -2.51
C HIS A 1 24.19 -1.70 -2.17
N LEU A 2 23.85 -1.83 -0.87
CA LEU A 2 22.56 -2.38 -0.44
C LEU A 2 21.35 -1.61 -0.98
N ILE A 3 21.39 -0.28 -0.98
CA ILE A 3 20.33 0.57 -1.54
C ILE A 3 20.13 0.25 -3.03
N ASN A 4 21.18 0.19 -3.81
CA ASN A 4 21.08 -0.12 -5.24
C ASN A 4 20.53 -1.54 -5.49
N GLU A 5 20.88 -2.50 -4.67
CA GLU A 5 20.31 -3.86 -4.76
C GLU A 5 18.82 -3.87 -4.43
N LEU A 6 18.40 -3.15 -3.39
CA LEU A 6 16.97 -3.02 -3.05
C LEU A 6 16.18 -2.29 -4.14
N MET A 7 16.77 -1.26 -4.76
CA MET A 7 16.16 -0.58 -5.91
C MET A 7 15.94 -1.55 -7.08
N LEU A 8 16.96 -2.33 -7.44
CA LEU A 8 16.85 -3.33 -8.53
C LEU A 8 15.83 -4.42 -8.22
N VAL A 9 15.77 -4.90 -6.98
CA VAL A 9 14.78 -5.91 -6.56
C VAL A 9 13.37 -5.33 -6.62
N LEU A 10 13.19 -4.09 -6.20
CA LEU A 10 11.88 -3.42 -6.27
C LEU A 10 11.49 -3.16 -7.73
N GLU A 11 12.40 -2.68 -8.56
CA GLU A 11 12.13 -2.50 -9.99
C GLU A 11 11.72 -3.81 -10.66
N GLY A 12 12.43 -4.91 -10.37
CA GLY A 12 12.05 -6.23 -10.84
C GLY A 12 10.65 -6.64 -10.39
N ALA A 13 10.28 -6.37 -9.14
CA ALA A 13 8.96 -6.64 -8.61
C ALA A 13 7.88 -5.78 -9.30
N VAL A 14 8.15 -4.51 -9.56
CA VAL A 14 7.24 -3.61 -10.30
C VAL A 14 7.05 -4.10 -11.72
N LEU A 15 8.12 -4.40 -12.45
CA LEU A 15 8.03 -4.84 -13.84
C LEU A 15 7.26 -6.17 -14.01
N THR A 16 7.49 -7.12 -13.12
CA THR A 16 6.78 -8.42 -13.16
C THR A 16 5.36 -8.33 -12.65
N GLY A 17 5.08 -7.45 -11.68
CA GLY A 17 3.75 -7.22 -11.15
C GLY A 17 2.78 -6.60 -12.16
N ALA A 18 3.28 -5.90 -13.19
CA ALA A 18 2.47 -5.36 -14.26
C ALA A 18 1.63 -6.43 -15.01
N HIS A 19 2.00 -7.69 -14.87
CA HIS A 19 1.38 -8.82 -15.59
C HIS A 19 0.55 -9.74 -14.70
N TRP A 20 0.40 -9.48 -13.42
CA TRP A 20 -0.29 -10.40 -12.50
C TRP A 20 -1.79 -10.62 -12.79
N ASP A 21 -2.41 -9.78 -13.60
CA ASP A 21 -3.79 -9.94 -14.05
C ASP A 21 -3.88 -10.49 -15.50
N SER A 22 -2.74 -10.83 -16.11
CA SER A 22 -2.71 -11.43 -17.45
C SER A 22 -3.08 -12.91 -17.41
N PRO A 23 -3.93 -13.42 -18.33
CA PRO A 23 -4.27 -14.83 -18.39
C PRO A 23 -3.08 -15.77 -18.63
N ASP A 24 -2.00 -15.26 -19.22
CA ASP A 24 -0.81 -16.02 -19.59
C ASP A 24 0.32 -15.93 -18.55
N ASP A 25 0.14 -15.11 -17.51
CA ASP A 25 1.13 -14.87 -16.46
C ASP A 25 0.68 -15.42 -15.10
N LYS A 26 1.61 -15.39 -14.13
CA LYS A 26 1.33 -15.82 -12.77
C LYS A 26 0.29 -14.91 -12.11
N ASP A 27 -0.67 -15.53 -11.45
CA ASP A 27 -1.56 -14.81 -10.55
C ASP A 27 -0.77 -14.04 -9.48
N ARG A 28 -1.30 -12.89 -9.07
CA ARG A 28 -0.68 -12.06 -8.02
C ARG A 28 -0.29 -12.84 -6.76
N HIS A 29 -1.09 -13.81 -6.35
CA HIS A 29 -0.84 -14.61 -5.16
C HIS A 29 0.39 -15.52 -5.29
N GLU A 30 0.76 -15.95 -6.51
CA GLU A 30 1.99 -16.67 -6.80
C GLU A 30 3.18 -15.70 -6.93
N TRP A 31 2.97 -14.57 -7.62
CA TRP A 31 3.96 -13.52 -7.81
C TRP A 31 4.56 -13.01 -6.48
N VAL A 32 3.75 -12.90 -5.43
CA VAL A 32 4.23 -12.48 -4.10
C VAL A 32 5.36 -13.35 -3.58
N PHE A 33 5.44 -14.62 -3.94
CA PHE A 33 6.51 -15.53 -3.50
C PHE A 33 7.83 -15.33 -4.24
N ASP A 34 7.80 -14.81 -5.45
CA ASP A 34 8.99 -14.63 -6.29
C ASP A 34 9.89 -13.48 -5.78
N HIS A 35 9.33 -12.56 -4.98
CA HIS A 35 10.03 -11.37 -4.51
C HIS A 35 10.21 -11.33 -3.00
N GLY A 36 11.20 -10.56 -2.53
CA GLY A 36 11.37 -10.26 -1.10
C GLY A 36 10.13 -9.55 -0.53
N ALA A 37 9.82 -9.78 0.76
CA ALA A 37 8.58 -9.24 1.37
C ALA A 37 8.47 -7.72 1.23
N GLN A 38 9.55 -6.98 1.43
CA GLN A 38 9.57 -5.52 1.29
C GLN A 38 9.22 -5.09 -0.14
N ALA A 39 9.85 -5.68 -1.15
CA ALA A 39 9.60 -5.37 -2.54
C ALA A 39 8.17 -5.74 -2.97
N ALA A 40 7.68 -6.91 -2.57
CA ALA A 40 6.32 -7.35 -2.86
C ALA A 40 5.26 -6.42 -2.24
N VAL A 41 5.45 -5.97 -0.99
CA VAL A 41 4.54 -5.03 -0.32
C VAL A 41 4.57 -3.66 -0.99
N THR A 42 5.77 -3.13 -1.28
CA THR A 42 5.90 -1.81 -1.92
C THR A 42 5.31 -1.82 -3.33
N ALA A 43 5.61 -2.83 -4.16
CA ALA A 43 5.03 -2.96 -5.48
C ALA A 43 3.50 -3.12 -5.43
N THR A 44 2.98 -3.89 -4.48
CA THR A 44 1.52 -3.99 -4.24
C THR A 44 0.88 -2.63 -3.97
N LEU A 45 1.51 -1.78 -3.15
CA LEU A 45 1.00 -0.45 -2.84
C LEU A 45 1.12 0.52 -4.02
N LEU A 46 2.15 0.39 -4.85
CA LEU A 46 2.29 1.14 -6.09
C LEU A 46 1.12 0.86 -7.04
N TYR A 47 0.84 -0.43 -7.32
CA TYR A 47 -0.28 -0.84 -8.16
C TYR A 47 -1.62 -0.42 -7.57
N TRP A 48 -1.82 -0.64 -6.27
CA TRP A 48 -3.05 -0.21 -5.61
C TRP A 48 -3.29 1.30 -5.74
N THR A 49 -2.24 2.11 -5.65
CA THR A 49 -2.34 3.57 -5.83
C THR A 49 -2.75 3.91 -7.25
N GLU A 50 -2.08 3.35 -8.25
CA GLU A 50 -2.33 3.57 -9.67
C GLU A 50 -3.74 3.13 -10.06
N GLU A 51 -4.14 1.91 -9.72
CA GLU A 51 -5.46 1.36 -10.03
C GLU A 51 -6.59 2.15 -9.34
N THR A 52 -6.38 2.58 -8.09
CA THR A 52 -7.38 3.40 -7.37
C THR A 52 -7.54 4.77 -8.02
N GLU A 53 -6.44 5.43 -8.41
CA GLU A 53 -6.51 6.72 -9.11
C GLU A 53 -7.17 6.59 -10.47
N SER A 54 -6.83 5.56 -11.25
CA SER A 54 -7.47 5.27 -12.53
C SER A 54 -8.99 5.11 -12.39
N CYS A 55 -9.42 4.34 -11.40
CA CYS A 55 -10.86 4.17 -11.14
C CYS A 55 -11.56 5.46 -10.68
N LEU A 56 -10.88 6.32 -9.94
CA LEU A 56 -11.41 7.62 -9.53
C LEU A 56 -11.49 8.59 -10.71
N GLU A 57 -10.54 8.55 -11.64
CA GLU A 57 -10.57 9.31 -12.90
C GLU A 57 -11.72 8.83 -13.81
N GLU A 58 -11.92 7.53 -13.93
CA GLU A 58 -13.06 6.95 -14.66
C GLU A 58 -14.41 7.37 -14.04
N PHE A 59 -14.48 7.41 -12.71
CA PHE A 59 -15.67 7.90 -12.00
C PHE A 59 -15.92 9.37 -12.27
N GLU A 60 -14.90 10.23 -12.22
CA GLU A 60 -14.98 11.65 -12.59
C GLU A 60 -15.39 11.83 -14.04
N GLY A 61 -14.93 10.95 -14.94
CA GLY A 61 -15.32 10.87 -16.35
C GLY A 61 -16.74 10.40 -16.62
N GLY A 62 -17.52 10.05 -15.57
CA GLY A 62 -18.93 9.67 -15.66
C GLY A 62 -19.22 8.17 -15.56
N THR A 63 -18.22 7.32 -15.27
CA THR A 63 -18.42 5.89 -15.05
C THR A 63 -18.74 5.60 -13.57
N GLU A 64 -20.01 5.76 -13.19
CA GLU A 64 -20.47 5.70 -11.78
C GLU A 64 -20.10 4.41 -11.02
N ASP A 65 -19.89 3.32 -11.74
CA ASP A 65 -19.59 2.00 -11.15
C ASP A 65 -18.10 1.65 -11.09
N ALA A 66 -17.19 2.51 -11.59
CA ALA A 66 -15.75 2.21 -11.68
C ALA A 66 -15.18 1.80 -10.32
N VAL A 67 -15.33 2.64 -9.30
CA VAL A 67 -14.79 2.36 -7.95
C VAL A 67 -15.46 1.15 -7.29
N LYS A 68 -16.75 0.89 -7.57
CA LYS A 68 -17.44 -0.31 -7.06
C LYS A 68 -16.91 -1.59 -7.70
N LYS A 69 -16.66 -1.58 -9.01
CA LYS A 69 -16.04 -2.71 -9.72
C LYS A 69 -14.65 -3.00 -9.17
N TYR A 70 -13.84 -1.96 -8.99
CA TYR A 70 -12.51 -2.12 -8.42
C TYR A 70 -12.56 -2.65 -6.98
N LYS A 71 -13.53 -2.23 -6.16
CA LYS A 71 -13.75 -2.81 -4.82
C LYS A 71 -13.99 -4.33 -4.89
N THR A 72 -14.71 -4.82 -5.91
CA THR A 72 -14.92 -6.26 -6.11
C THR A 72 -13.61 -6.97 -6.44
N VAL A 73 -12.77 -6.38 -7.30
CA VAL A 73 -11.43 -6.90 -7.59
C VAL A 73 -10.56 -6.98 -6.33
N CYS A 74 -10.58 -5.94 -5.49
CA CYS A 74 -9.88 -5.97 -4.19
C CYS A 74 -10.35 -7.11 -3.28
N ASP A 75 -11.67 -7.36 -3.21
CA ASP A 75 -12.24 -8.47 -2.43
C ASP A 75 -11.80 -9.84 -2.98
N GLU A 76 -11.77 -10.02 -4.29
CA GLU A 76 -11.36 -11.26 -4.95
C GLU A 76 -9.88 -11.55 -4.70
N ARG A 77 -9.01 -10.56 -4.88
CA ARG A 77 -7.56 -10.65 -4.61
C ARG A 77 -7.30 -10.98 -3.13
N LEU A 78 -7.96 -10.30 -2.21
CA LEU A 78 -7.85 -10.57 -0.78
C LEU A 78 -8.30 -12.00 -0.43
N ASN A 79 -9.43 -12.46 -0.98
CA ASN A 79 -9.94 -13.80 -0.75
C ASN A 79 -8.99 -14.88 -1.31
N ALA A 80 -8.28 -14.62 -2.41
CA ALA A 80 -7.27 -15.52 -2.94
C ALA A 80 -6.09 -15.69 -1.96
N LEU A 81 -5.58 -14.59 -1.39
CA LEU A 81 -4.52 -14.61 -0.38
C LEU A 81 -4.96 -15.29 0.94
N ILE A 82 -6.21 -15.09 1.37
CA ILE A 82 -6.77 -15.76 2.56
C ILE A 82 -6.82 -17.28 2.36
N ARG A 83 -7.25 -17.74 1.17
CA ARG A 83 -7.23 -19.17 0.83
C ARG A 83 -5.82 -19.73 0.84
N LEU A 84 -4.87 -18.98 0.31
CA LEU A 84 -3.47 -19.37 0.26
C LEU A 84 -2.86 -19.55 1.66
N VAL A 85 -3.14 -18.61 2.59
CA VAL A 85 -2.60 -18.67 3.96
C VAL A 85 -3.16 -19.85 4.77
N GLN A 86 -4.33 -20.37 4.40
CA GLN A 86 -4.93 -21.57 5.02
C GLN A 86 -4.26 -22.87 4.55
N GLY A 87 -3.51 -22.82 3.44
CA GLY A 87 -2.76 -23.94 2.89
C GLY A 87 -1.46 -24.25 3.64
N LYS A 88 -0.68 -25.16 3.05
CA LYS A 88 0.64 -25.55 3.58
C LYS A 88 1.70 -24.57 3.10
N LEU A 89 2.08 -23.63 3.96
CA LEU A 89 3.14 -22.64 3.72
C LEU A 89 4.25 -22.77 4.75
N GLY A 90 5.48 -22.50 4.33
CA GLY A 90 6.62 -22.32 5.20
C GLY A 90 6.44 -21.14 6.15
N LYS A 91 7.18 -21.09 7.26
CA LYS A 91 7.04 -20.02 8.27
C LYS A 91 7.31 -18.62 7.69
N SER A 92 8.31 -18.49 6.81
CA SER A 92 8.66 -17.22 6.17
C SER A 92 7.61 -16.79 5.14
N GLU A 93 7.15 -17.72 4.30
CA GLU A 93 6.10 -17.49 3.32
C GLU A 93 4.80 -17.06 3.98
N ARG A 94 4.39 -17.77 5.03
CA ARG A 94 3.19 -17.43 5.81
C ARG A 94 3.28 -16.02 6.40
N LYS A 95 4.45 -15.65 6.96
CA LYS A 95 4.65 -14.30 7.51
C LYS A 95 4.55 -13.24 6.41
N LYS A 96 5.14 -13.50 5.23
CA LYS A 96 5.05 -12.61 4.05
C LYS A 96 3.60 -12.41 3.62
N ILE A 97 2.85 -13.48 3.42
CA ILE A 97 1.44 -13.41 3.00
C ILE A 97 0.57 -12.69 4.03
N ILE A 98 0.77 -12.92 5.33
CA ILE A 98 0.04 -12.22 6.39
C ILE A 98 0.31 -10.70 6.31
N THR A 99 1.54 -10.30 6.03
CA THR A 99 1.89 -8.88 5.86
C THR A 99 1.15 -8.28 4.65
N VAL A 100 1.14 -8.96 3.51
CA VAL A 100 0.41 -8.52 2.31
C VAL A 100 -1.11 -8.46 2.57
N ILE A 101 -1.68 -9.48 3.21
CA ILE A 101 -3.10 -9.49 3.61
C ILE A 101 -3.43 -8.29 4.49
N THR A 102 -2.57 -7.93 5.45
CA THR A 102 -2.80 -6.78 6.34
C THR A 102 -2.89 -5.49 5.54
N MET A 103 -2.02 -5.32 4.53
CA MET A 103 -2.07 -4.15 3.64
C MET A 103 -3.31 -4.18 2.73
N ASP A 104 -3.64 -5.32 2.15
CA ASP A 104 -4.80 -5.46 1.27
C ASP A 104 -6.14 -5.23 1.99
N VAL A 105 -6.26 -5.65 3.26
CA VAL A 105 -7.44 -5.34 4.09
C VAL A 105 -7.59 -3.83 4.24
N HIS A 106 -6.51 -3.12 4.57
CA HIS A 106 -6.55 -1.67 4.66
C HIS A 106 -6.90 -1.03 3.31
N SER A 107 -6.25 -1.45 2.22
CA SER A 107 -6.48 -0.98 0.86
C SER A 107 -7.95 -1.14 0.44
N ARG A 108 -8.54 -2.32 0.66
CA ARG A 108 -9.95 -2.60 0.42
C ARG A 108 -10.87 -1.71 1.26
N ASP A 109 -10.57 -1.50 2.53
CA ASP A 109 -11.38 -0.67 3.43
C ASP A 109 -11.35 0.81 3.01
N VAL A 110 -10.21 1.29 2.50
CA VAL A 110 -10.09 2.62 1.89
C VAL A 110 -10.99 2.71 0.66
N VAL A 111 -10.90 1.78 -0.30
CA VAL A 111 -11.73 1.77 -1.50
C VAL A 111 -13.22 1.70 -1.14
N GLN A 112 -13.60 0.88 -0.15
CA GLN A 112 -14.98 0.84 0.34
C GLN A 112 -15.45 2.18 0.92
N ARG A 113 -14.57 2.92 1.61
CA ARG A 113 -14.85 4.26 2.11
C ARG A 113 -15.06 5.24 0.96
N LEU A 114 -14.19 5.20 -0.07
CA LEU A 114 -14.33 6.05 -1.27
C LEU A 114 -15.68 5.84 -1.97
N VAL A 115 -16.12 4.58 -2.10
CA VAL A 115 -17.46 4.24 -2.63
C VAL A 115 -18.58 4.83 -1.77
N LYS A 116 -18.48 4.70 -0.43
CA LYS A 116 -19.50 5.17 0.51
C LYS A 116 -19.62 6.69 0.52
N GLU A 117 -18.48 7.38 0.48
CA GLU A 117 -18.40 8.85 0.52
C GLU A 117 -18.61 9.48 -0.86
N LYS A 118 -18.74 8.67 -1.92
CA LYS A 118 -18.85 9.14 -3.32
C LYS A 118 -17.77 10.15 -3.66
N THR A 119 -16.53 9.79 -3.40
CA THR A 119 -15.39 10.69 -3.56
C THR A 119 -15.26 11.15 -5.02
N GLU A 120 -15.30 12.45 -5.23
CA GLU A 120 -15.27 13.09 -6.54
C GLU A 120 -13.82 13.15 -7.08
N GLY A 121 -13.37 12.07 -7.73
CA GLY A 121 -12.08 12.01 -8.40
C GLY A 121 -10.85 11.87 -7.46
N PRO A 122 -9.66 11.83 -8.04
CA PRO A 122 -8.41 11.59 -7.30
C PRO A 122 -7.97 12.76 -6.41
N TYR A 123 -8.56 13.94 -6.57
CA TYR A 123 -8.24 15.12 -5.76
C TYR A 123 -9.10 15.22 -4.48
N GLY A 124 -10.09 14.34 -4.30
CA GLY A 124 -10.92 14.29 -3.10
C GLY A 124 -10.11 14.02 -1.83
N PHE A 125 -10.40 14.73 -0.75
CA PHE A 125 -9.64 14.62 0.50
C PHE A 125 -9.65 13.20 1.08
N ALA A 126 -10.73 12.44 0.91
CA ALA A 126 -10.83 11.05 1.33
C ALA A 126 -9.72 10.16 0.74
N TRP A 127 -9.29 10.45 -0.50
CA TRP A 127 -8.16 9.80 -1.15
C TRP A 127 -6.84 10.48 -0.79
N GLN A 128 -6.76 11.80 -0.85
CA GLN A 128 -5.51 12.53 -0.63
C GLN A 128 -4.91 12.30 0.76
N GLN A 129 -5.72 12.00 1.77
CA GLN A 129 -5.26 11.68 3.12
C GLN A 129 -4.63 10.30 3.28
N GLN A 130 -4.71 9.43 2.26
CA GLN A 130 -4.12 8.09 2.30
C GLN A 130 -2.62 8.15 2.03
N PHE A 131 -1.89 7.17 2.57
CA PHE A 131 -0.48 6.98 2.26
C PHE A 131 -0.38 6.32 0.88
N ARG A 132 0.12 7.06 -0.10
CA ARG A 132 0.16 6.69 -1.51
C ARG A 132 1.60 6.59 -1.99
N GLN A 133 1.86 5.64 -2.87
CA GLN A 133 3.17 5.38 -3.44
C GLN A 133 3.10 5.48 -4.96
N TYR A 134 4.06 6.17 -5.57
CA TYR A 134 4.12 6.40 -7.00
C TYR A 134 5.47 5.98 -7.55
N TRP A 135 5.47 5.18 -8.59
CA TRP A 135 6.68 4.84 -9.32
C TRP A 135 7.09 5.96 -10.26
N ILE A 136 8.33 6.41 -10.17
CA ILE A 136 8.91 7.43 -11.06
C ILE A 136 9.85 6.71 -12.02
N GLY A 137 9.37 6.36 -13.20
CA GLY A 137 10.12 5.58 -14.20
C GLY A 137 11.43 6.24 -14.66
N GLU A 138 11.48 7.58 -14.74
CA GLU A 138 12.66 8.32 -15.16
C GLU A 138 13.84 8.17 -14.19
N THR A 139 13.58 8.22 -12.90
CA THR A 139 14.58 8.10 -11.83
C THR A 139 14.68 6.69 -11.27
N ARG A 140 13.76 5.80 -11.63
CA ARG A 140 13.60 4.45 -11.08
C ARG A 140 13.44 4.49 -9.56
N ASP A 141 12.62 5.40 -9.08
CA ASP A 141 12.46 5.68 -7.66
C ASP A 141 10.98 5.67 -7.25
N VAL A 142 10.72 5.57 -5.96
CA VAL A 142 9.37 5.61 -5.38
C VAL A 142 9.16 6.93 -4.64
N ASN A 143 8.10 7.64 -5.01
CA ASN A 143 7.66 8.84 -4.35
C ASN A 143 6.51 8.52 -3.39
N LEU A 144 6.65 8.88 -2.13
CA LEU A 144 5.67 8.71 -1.08
C LEU A 144 4.87 10.00 -0.92
N ARG A 145 3.54 9.89 -0.82
CA ARG A 145 2.65 11.05 -0.63
C ARG A 145 1.58 10.76 0.41
N ILE A 146 1.35 11.73 1.27
CA ILE A 146 0.21 11.78 2.19
C ILE A 146 -0.20 13.23 2.38
N VAL A 147 -1.41 13.59 2.00
CA VAL A 147 -1.86 14.98 1.90
C VAL A 147 -0.84 15.79 1.07
N ASP A 148 -0.22 16.79 1.65
CA ASP A 148 0.79 17.66 1.02
C ASP A 148 2.24 17.21 1.27
N TYR A 149 2.46 16.20 2.12
CA TYR A 149 3.80 15.69 2.37
C TYR A 149 4.25 14.82 1.21
N ARG A 150 5.52 15.00 0.81
CA ARG A 150 6.18 14.20 -0.23
C ARG A 150 7.57 13.82 0.24
N ALA A 151 7.93 12.58 0.03
CA ALA A 151 9.28 12.07 0.31
C ALA A 151 9.67 11.02 -0.73
N LEU A 152 10.96 10.79 -0.90
CA LEU A 152 11.46 9.63 -1.63
C LEU A 152 11.53 8.44 -0.69
N TYR A 153 11.32 7.24 -1.24
CA TYR A 153 11.49 5.99 -0.50
C TYR A 153 12.97 5.81 -0.13
N GLY A 154 13.24 5.63 1.16
CA GLY A 154 14.63 5.61 1.64
C GLY A 154 15.38 4.31 1.41
N TYR A 155 14.73 3.26 0.90
CA TYR A 155 15.31 1.91 0.69
C TYR A 155 16.00 1.34 1.95
N GLU A 156 15.52 1.69 3.13
CA GLU A 156 15.96 1.05 4.36
C GLU A 156 15.56 -0.42 4.36
N ALA A 157 16.49 -1.30 4.72
CA ALA A 157 16.25 -2.74 4.72
C ALA A 157 15.36 -3.15 5.91
N THR A 158 14.06 -3.20 5.71
CA THR A 158 13.06 -3.63 6.71
C THR A 158 12.81 -5.14 6.70
N GLY A 159 13.16 -5.80 5.60
CA GLY A 159 13.01 -7.25 5.42
C GLY A 159 11.56 -7.70 5.50
N ASN A 160 11.34 -8.82 6.20
CA ASN A 160 10.00 -9.39 6.41
C ASN A 160 9.42 -8.95 7.77
N CYS A 161 9.27 -7.63 7.96
CA CYS A 161 8.61 -7.06 9.14
C CYS A 161 7.09 -7.23 9.05
N GLY A 162 6.43 -7.46 10.19
CA GLY A 162 4.97 -7.38 10.27
C GLY A 162 4.52 -5.93 10.13
N ARG A 163 3.34 -5.72 9.56
CA ARG A 163 2.72 -4.40 9.43
C ARG A 163 1.67 -4.21 10.52
N LEU A 164 1.51 -2.96 10.94
CA LEU A 164 0.45 -2.58 11.86
C LEU A 164 -0.91 -2.63 11.14
N VAL A 165 -1.95 -3.08 11.84
CA VAL A 165 -3.32 -2.93 11.34
C VAL A 165 -3.71 -1.46 11.43
N ILE A 166 -3.94 -0.85 10.26
CA ILE A 166 -4.24 0.57 10.16
C ILE A 166 -5.70 0.80 10.55
N THR A 167 -5.91 1.72 11.49
CA THR A 167 -7.22 2.14 11.99
C THR A 167 -7.43 3.63 11.70
N PRO A 168 -8.65 4.17 11.78
CA PRO A 168 -8.88 5.61 11.64
C PRO A 168 -8.07 6.48 12.62
N LEU A 169 -7.65 5.92 13.76
CA LEU A 169 -6.78 6.61 14.70
C LEU A 169 -5.33 6.67 14.20
N THR A 170 -4.81 5.56 13.68
CA THR A 170 -3.45 5.51 13.09
C THR A 170 -3.37 6.37 11.84
N ASP A 171 -4.40 6.42 11.00
CA ASP A 171 -4.49 7.34 9.86
C ASP A 171 -4.29 8.80 10.28
N ARG A 172 -4.98 9.22 11.35
CA ARG A 172 -4.81 10.59 11.89
C ARG A 172 -3.41 10.84 12.42
N CYS A 173 -2.80 9.86 13.06
CA CYS A 173 -1.41 9.95 13.51
C CYS A 173 -0.47 10.15 12.33
N TYR A 174 -0.62 9.37 11.27
CA TYR A 174 0.20 9.48 10.05
C TYR A 174 0.06 10.84 9.38
N ILE A 175 -1.16 11.34 9.22
CA ILE A 175 -1.40 12.69 8.66
C ILE A 175 -0.70 13.75 9.53
N THR A 176 -0.84 13.67 10.85
CA THR A 176 -0.26 14.65 11.78
C THR A 176 1.27 14.61 11.74
N LEU A 177 1.86 13.42 11.77
CA LEU A 177 3.31 13.24 11.71
C LEU A 177 3.87 13.69 10.36
N ALA A 178 3.23 13.33 9.25
CA ALA A 178 3.63 13.73 7.91
C ALA A 178 3.55 15.27 7.74
N THR A 179 2.50 15.90 8.27
CA THR A 179 2.36 17.36 8.26
C THR A 179 3.46 18.04 9.08
N ALA A 180 3.80 17.48 10.25
CA ALA A 180 4.89 18.00 11.06
C ALA A 180 6.23 17.90 10.32
N LEU A 181 6.53 16.77 9.70
CA LEU A 181 7.75 16.57 8.89
C LEU A 181 7.82 17.56 7.72
N ARG A 182 6.70 17.81 7.03
CA ARG A 182 6.62 18.80 5.95
C ARG A 182 6.99 20.21 6.44
N LEU A 183 6.56 20.55 7.65
CA LEU A 183 6.84 21.84 8.26
C LEU A 183 8.20 21.90 8.96
N MET A 184 9.05 20.89 8.79
CA MET A 184 10.34 20.74 9.49
C MET A 184 10.19 20.74 11.01
N LEU A 185 9.07 20.20 11.50
CA LEU A 185 8.79 20.06 12.94
C LEU A 185 8.93 18.59 13.34
N GLY A 186 9.22 18.37 14.64
CA GLY A 186 9.18 17.03 15.21
C GLY A 186 7.74 16.63 15.57
N GLY A 187 7.46 15.32 15.51
CA GLY A 187 6.22 14.74 16.00
C GLY A 187 6.45 13.89 17.25
N ALA A 188 5.62 14.07 18.28
CA ALA A 188 5.69 13.30 19.52
C ALA A 188 4.32 12.74 19.89
N PRO A 189 4.02 11.46 19.57
CA PRO A 189 2.79 10.83 20.01
C PRO A 189 2.68 10.80 21.53
N ALA A 190 1.64 11.41 22.09
CA ALA A 190 1.35 11.43 23.51
C ALA A 190 0.18 10.49 23.85
N GLY A 191 0.20 9.92 25.05
CA GLY A 191 -0.86 9.04 25.54
C GLY A 191 -0.39 8.07 26.61
N PRO A 192 -1.31 7.31 27.23
CA PRO A 192 -0.99 6.30 28.25
C PRO A 192 -0.02 5.22 27.77
N ALA A 193 0.62 4.53 28.69
CA ALA A 193 1.44 3.37 28.35
C ALA A 193 0.61 2.28 27.68
N GLY A 194 1.21 1.51 26.75
CA GLY A 194 0.54 0.40 26.06
C GLY A 194 -0.44 0.77 24.95
N THR A 195 -0.55 2.05 24.54
CA THR A 195 -1.47 2.50 23.48
C THR A 195 -0.89 2.42 22.06
N GLY A 196 0.23 1.72 21.85
CA GLY A 196 0.79 1.50 20.52
C GLY A 196 1.56 2.67 19.90
N LYS A 197 1.89 3.72 20.67
CA LYS A 197 2.58 4.92 20.15
C LYS A 197 3.86 4.59 19.38
N THR A 198 4.72 3.79 19.98
CA THR A 198 6.01 3.39 19.38
C THR A 198 5.80 2.55 18.11
N GLU A 199 4.85 1.63 18.13
CA GLU A 199 4.55 0.78 16.98
C GLU A 199 3.97 1.60 15.82
N THR A 200 3.13 2.59 16.10
CA THR A 200 2.60 3.52 15.08
C THR A 200 3.71 4.32 14.40
N VAL A 201 4.69 4.82 15.17
CA VAL A 201 5.84 5.57 14.61
C VAL A 201 6.77 4.66 13.81
N LYS A 202 6.98 3.42 14.25
CA LYS A 202 7.82 2.46 13.53
C LYS A 202 7.20 1.97 12.21
N ASP A 203 5.87 1.91 12.16
CA ASP A 203 5.17 1.44 10.96
C ASP A 203 5.12 2.52 9.87
N MET A 204 5.11 3.80 10.24
CA MET A 204 5.19 4.94 9.35
C MET A 204 6.57 5.05 8.68
#